data_f6591195c1e406b68e945122ca762dd1
#
_entry.id   f6591195c1e406b68e945122ca762dd1
#
_cell.length_a   1.000
_cell.length_b   1.000
_cell.length_c   1.000
_cell.angle_alpha   90.00
_cell.angle_beta   90.00
_cell.angle_gamma   90.00
#
_symmetry.space_group_name_H-M   'P 1'
#
loop_
_entity.id
_entity.type
_entity.pdbx_description
1 polymer ?
#
loop_
_entity_poly.entity_id
_entity_poly.type
_entity_poly.pdbx_seq_one_letter_code
_entity_poly.pdbx_strand_id
1 'polypeptide(L)'
;MDDLVSRAIEKFLHQEADLDSLEAGFLPPGAMLREAAMQTGKPLDELTEDLGAWVVRQDEIWRLLRFCGQDFLDFLLRLDELPERIRLISDNLNLPQIGLSRSDDGLLWVTVSQGPSWWHAFLSGLLRAMADDYGALCVITRTAEGICIDVPDSAFAEARVFRLSPRIGHG
;
A
#
# COMPACT_ATOMS: atom_id res chain seq x y z
N MET A 1 17.01 -14.71 -12.92
CA MET A 1 15.88 -13.87 -13.32
C MET A 1 15.85 -12.72 -12.31
N ASP A 2 16.41 -11.58 -12.69
CA ASP A 2 16.47 -10.40 -11.82
C ASP A 2 15.06 -9.84 -11.70
N ASP A 3 14.39 -10.22 -10.64
CA ASP A 3 13.07 -9.72 -10.33
C ASP A 3 13.18 -8.29 -9.75
N LEU A 4 12.41 -7.36 -10.30
CA LEU A 4 12.35 -5.98 -9.80
C LEU A 4 12.02 -5.91 -8.31
N VAL A 5 11.26 -6.87 -7.79
CA VAL A 5 10.96 -7.00 -6.37
C VAL A 5 12.23 -7.29 -5.58
N SER A 6 13.05 -8.24 -6.02
CA SER A 6 14.34 -8.54 -5.37
C SER A 6 15.24 -7.33 -5.32
N ARG A 7 15.39 -6.60 -6.43
CA ARG A 7 16.19 -5.36 -6.46
C ARG A 7 15.66 -4.25 -5.56
N ALA A 8 14.34 -4.11 -5.47
CA ALA A 8 13.74 -3.14 -4.57
C ALA A 8 14.03 -3.49 -3.10
N ILE A 9 13.94 -4.79 -2.75
CA ILE A 9 14.27 -5.28 -1.42
C ILE A 9 15.76 -5.07 -1.12
N GLU A 10 16.66 -5.42 -2.03
CA GLU A 10 18.10 -5.18 -1.89
C GLU A 10 18.41 -3.71 -1.61
N LYS A 11 17.85 -2.83 -2.42
CA LYS A 11 18.05 -1.38 -2.28
C LYS A 11 17.50 -0.86 -0.94
N PHE A 12 16.34 -1.34 -0.51
CA PHE A 12 15.76 -1.01 0.78
C PHE A 12 16.65 -1.48 1.94
N LEU A 13 17.10 -2.73 1.90
CA LEU A 13 17.92 -3.31 2.96
C LEU A 13 19.29 -2.61 3.07
N HIS A 14 19.87 -2.22 1.94
CA HIS A 14 21.09 -1.44 1.92
C HIS A 14 20.89 -0.02 2.48
N GLN A 15 19.80 0.66 2.14
CA GLN A 15 19.56 2.07 2.51
C GLN A 15 19.02 2.25 3.93
N GLU A 16 18.14 1.36 4.37
CA GLU A 16 17.38 1.54 5.63
C GLU A 16 17.82 0.58 6.74
N ALA A 17 18.37 -0.58 6.38
CA ALA A 17 18.79 -1.59 7.36
C ALA A 17 20.30 -1.73 7.51
N ASP A 18 21.09 -0.98 6.73
CA ASP A 18 22.57 -1.00 6.73
C ASP A 18 23.15 -2.42 6.55
N LEU A 19 22.48 -3.23 5.73
CA LEU A 19 22.82 -4.62 5.45
C LEU A 19 23.54 -4.75 4.10
N ASP A 20 24.86 -4.51 4.10
CA ASP A 20 25.71 -4.60 2.89
C ASP A 20 26.02 -6.03 2.48
N SER A 21 25.83 -7.02 3.34
CA SER A 21 26.37 -8.37 3.21
C SER A 21 25.33 -9.46 2.93
N LEU A 22 24.09 -9.10 2.62
CA LEU A 22 23.18 -10.10 2.11
C LEU A 22 23.64 -10.52 0.70
N GLU A 23 24.11 -11.77 0.56
CA GLU A 23 24.29 -12.39 -0.76
C GLU A 23 22.90 -12.60 -1.40
N ALA A 24 22.23 -11.47 -1.66
CA ALA A 24 20.84 -11.40 -2.06
C ALA A 24 20.58 -11.99 -3.46
N GLY A 25 21.59 -12.06 -4.29
CA GLY A 25 21.48 -12.48 -5.70
C GLY A 25 20.95 -13.91 -5.94
N PHE A 26 20.77 -14.71 -4.89
CA PHE A 26 20.32 -16.12 -5.01
C PHE A 26 19.06 -16.43 -4.19
N LEU A 27 18.57 -15.51 -3.38
CA LEU A 27 17.43 -15.75 -2.50
C LEU A 27 16.12 -15.19 -3.10
N PRO A 28 15.01 -15.93 -2.98
CA PRO A 28 13.69 -15.38 -3.33
C PRO A 28 13.30 -14.26 -2.34
N PRO A 29 12.45 -13.29 -2.74
CA PRO A 29 12.08 -12.12 -1.95
C PRO A 29 11.72 -12.39 -0.49
N GLY A 30 10.88 -13.40 -0.25
CA GLY A 30 10.48 -13.74 1.13
C GLY A 30 11.61 -14.35 1.98
N ALA A 31 12.62 -14.96 1.37
CA ALA A 31 13.79 -15.45 2.09
C ALA A 31 14.74 -14.29 2.45
N MET A 32 14.92 -13.34 1.55
CA MET A 32 15.69 -12.12 1.80
C MET A 32 15.11 -11.33 2.98
N LEU A 33 13.79 -11.14 3.02
CA LEU A 33 13.12 -10.44 4.11
C LEU A 33 13.27 -11.17 5.44
N ARG A 34 13.14 -12.51 5.45
CA ARG A 34 13.34 -13.30 6.68
C ARG A 34 14.77 -13.21 7.20
N GLU A 35 15.75 -13.32 6.32
CA GLU A 35 17.16 -13.21 6.69
C GLU A 35 17.45 -11.82 7.26
N ALA A 36 16.98 -10.77 6.60
CA ALA A 36 17.13 -9.40 7.07
C ALA A 36 16.43 -9.17 8.43
N ALA A 37 15.25 -9.74 8.64
CA ALA A 37 14.55 -9.66 9.91
C ALA A 37 15.36 -10.33 11.05
N MET A 38 15.98 -11.48 10.78
CA MET A 38 16.85 -12.14 11.75
C MET A 38 18.10 -11.30 12.06
N GLN A 39 18.74 -10.72 11.06
CA GLN A 39 19.96 -9.93 11.25
C GLN A 39 19.70 -8.61 11.97
N THR A 40 18.58 -7.96 11.68
CA THR A 40 18.20 -6.68 12.32
C THR A 40 17.53 -6.88 13.70
N GLY A 41 17.06 -8.09 14.00
CA GLY A 41 16.23 -8.36 15.18
C GLY A 41 14.84 -7.74 15.12
N LYS A 42 14.42 -7.26 13.94
CA LYS A 42 13.10 -6.67 13.71
C LYS A 42 12.09 -7.74 13.30
N PRO A 43 10.85 -7.72 13.82
CA PRO A 43 9.82 -8.64 13.35
C PRO A 43 9.64 -8.54 11.82
N LEU A 44 9.49 -9.71 11.15
CA LEU A 44 9.36 -9.79 9.69
C LEU A 44 8.26 -8.88 9.15
N ASP A 45 7.13 -8.85 9.82
CA ASP A 45 5.98 -8.06 9.40
C ASP A 45 6.26 -6.55 9.47
N GLU A 46 6.94 -6.08 10.53
CA GLU A 46 7.33 -4.68 10.67
C GLU A 46 8.35 -4.28 9.61
N LEU A 47 9.36 -5.11 9.37
CA LEU A 47 10.35 -4.87 8.32
C LEU A 47 9.70 -4.79 6.94
N THR A 48 8.71 -5.64 6.71
CA THR A 48 7.98 -5.68 5.44
C THR A 48 7.02 -4.50 5.28
N GLU A 49 6.41 -4.02 6.37
CA GLU A 49 5.64 -2.76 6.38
C GLU A 49 6.53 -1.55 6.07
N ASP A 50 7.73 -1.50 6.65
CA ASP A 50 8.70 -0.44 6.35
C ASP A 50 9.13 -0.46 4.88
N LEU A 51 9.32 -1.65 4.29
CA LEU A 51 9.58 -1.79 2.86
C LEU A 51 8.44 -1.20 2.03
N GLY A 52 7.18 -1.49 2.38
CA GLY A 52 6.01 -0.93 1.71
C GLY A 52 5.98 0.60 1.76
N ALA A 53 6.23 1.17 2.92
CA ALA A 53 6.31 2.62 3.10
C ALA A 53 7.51 3.24 2.38
N TRP A 54 8.65 2.55 2.35
CA TRP A 54 9.85 3.01 1.64
C TRP A 54 9.64 3.04 0.12
N VAL A 55 8.96 2.04 -0.43
CA VAL A 55 8.66 1.98 -1.88
C VAL A 55 7.84 3.19 -2.33
N VAL A 56 6.87 3.64 -1.53
CA VAL A 56 6.09 4.85 -1.82
C VAL A 56 6.96 6.10 -1.92
N ARG A 57 8.05 6.18 -1.17
CA ARG A 57 8.98 7.32 -1.20
C ARG A 57 9.90 7.36 -2.42
N GLN A 58 9.90 6.32 -3.26
CA GLN A 58 10.65 6.33 -4.51
C GLN A 58 9.89 7.15 -5.55
N ASP A 59 10.51 8.20 -6.11
CA ASP A 59 9.88 9.20 -6.99
C ASP A 59 9.04 8.59 -8.12
N GLU A 60 9.56 7.55 -8.77
CA GLU A 60 8.88 6.88 -9.89
C GLU A 60 7.62 6.15 -9.44
N ILE A 61 7.70 5.46 -8.30
CA ILE A 61 6.57 4.72 -7.72
C ILE A 61 5.54 5.69 -7.15
N TRP A 62 6.00 6.70 -6.41
CA TRP A 62 5.14 7.74 -5.86
C TRP A 62 4.28 8.40 -6.95
N ARG A 63 4.89 8.80 -8.07
CA ARG A 63 4.15 9.39 -9.20
C ARG A 63 3.11 8.42 -9.74
N LEU A 64 3.48 7.15 -9.96
CA LEU A 64 2.56 6.13 -10.43
C LEU A 64 1.34 5.98 -9.51
N LEU A 65 1.59 5.83 -8.21
CA LEU A 65 0.54 5.65 -7.21
C LEU A 65 -0.32 6.91 -7.07
N ARG A 66 0.30 8.10 -7.09
CA ARG A 66 -0.41 9.38 -6.95
C ARG A 66 -1.36 9.67 -8.10
N PHE A 67 -1.05 9.18 -9.31
CA PHE A 67 -1.95 9.26 -10.47
C PHE A 67 -3.11 8.26 -10.44
N CYS A 68 -3.12 7.31 -9.51
CA CYS A 68 -4.20 6.33 -9.39
C CYS A 68 -5.46 6.87 -8.73
N GLY A 69 -5.41 8.01 -8.03
CA GLY A 69 -6.59 8.58 -7.38
C GLY A 69 -6.47 10.09 -7.14
N GLN A 70 -7.61 10.77 -7.07
CA GLN A 70 -7.68 12.20 -6.73
C GLN A 70 -7.52 12.43 -5.23
N ASP A 71 -8.05 11.51 -4.44
CA ASP A 71 -7.92 11.43 -2.99
C ASP A 71 -7.65 9.97 -2.55
N PHE A 72 -7.49 9.76 -1.25
CA PHE A 72 -7.16 8.44 -0.73
C PHE A 72 -8.27 7.41 -0.96
N LEU A 73 -9.54 7.80 -0.87
CA LEU A 73 -10.65 6.90 -1.12
C LEU A 73 -10.71 6.50 -2.59
N ASP A 74 -10.56 7.44 -3.52
CA ASP A 74 -10.49 7.16 -4.96
C ASP A 74 -9.29 6.27 -5.30
N PHE A 75 -8.15 6.47 -4.64
CA PHE A 75 -6.99 5.60 -4.74
C PHE A 75 -7.31 4.17 -4.28
N LEU A 76 -7.96 4.00 -3.12
CA LEU A 76 -8.35 2.69 -2.60
C LEU A 76 -9.32 1.98 -3.55
N LEU A 77 -10.31 2.69 -4.10
CA LEU A 77 -11.31 2.12 -5.02
C LEU A 77 -10.72 1.63 -6.35
N ARG A 78 -9.50 2.05 -6.67
CA ARG A 78 -8.77 1.63 -7.88
C ARG A 78 -7.57 0.74 -7.59
N LEU A 79 -7.44 0.30 -6.35
CA LEU A 79 -6.29 -0.49 -5.92
C LEU A 79 -6.21 -1.87 -6.61
N ASP A 80 -7.34 -2.44 -6.96
CA ASP A 80 -7.46 -3.70 -7.69
C ASP A 80 -6.97 -3.59 -9.14
N GLU A 81 -6.96 -2.39 -9.74
CA GLU A 81 -6.41 -2.14 -11.07
C GLU A 81 -4.87 -2.00 -11.06
N LEU A 82 -4.27 -1.78 -9.88
CA LEU A 82 -2.84 -1.49 -9.74
C LEU A 82 -1.93 -2.58 -10.33
N PRO A 83 -2.16 -3.88 -10.12
CA PRO A 83 -1.33 -4.92 -10.72
C PRO A 83 -1.30 -4.89 -12.25
N GLU A 84 -2.43 -4.61 -12.89
CA GLU A 84 -2.51 -4.51 -14.35
C GLU A 84 -1.80 -3.26 -14.86
N ARG A 85 -1.96 -2.13 -14.19
CA ARG A 85 -1.29 -0.87 -14.55
C ARG A 85 0.23 -1.00 -14.47
N ILE A 86 0.73 -1.68 -13.44
CA ILE A 86 2.17 -1.93 -13.28
C ILE A 86 2.69 -2.88 -14.35
N ARG A 87 1.92 -3.90 -14.77
CA ARG A 87 2.31 -4.79 -15.87
C ARG A 87 2.51 -4.05 -17.20
N LEU A 88 1.74 -2.99 -17.46
CA LEU A 88 1.91 -2.17 -18.67
C LEU A 88 3.26 -1.44 -18.70
N ILE A 89 3.88 -1.22 -17.53
CA ILE A 89 5.17 -0.52 -17.41
C ILE A 89 6.31 -1.51 -17.28
N SER A 90 6.06 -2.68 -16.72
CA SER A 90 7.06 -3.71 -16.46
C SER A 90 6.47 -5.11 -16.55
N ASP A 91 6.75 -5.80 -17.64
CA ASP A 91 6.32 -7.20 -17.88
C ASP A 91 6.94 -8.21 -16.89
N ASN A 92 8.00 -7.81 -16.21
CA ASN A 92 8.76 -8.69 -15.31
C ASN A 92 8.28 -8.60 -13.84
N LEU A 93 7.29 -7.74 -13.53
CA LEU A 93 6.77 -7.59 -12.18
C LEU A 93 5.53 -8.46 -11.99
N ASN A 94 5.70 -9.58 -11.29
CA ASN A 94 4.58 -10.46 -10.97
C ASN A 94 3.97 -10.06 -9.62
N LEU A 95 3.03 -9.13 -9.64
CA LEU A 95 2.28 -8.72 -8.46
C LEU A 95 1.12 -9.69 -8.19
N PRO A 96 0.78 -9.92 -6.92
CA PRO A 96 -0.40 -10.70 -6.57
C PRO A 96 -1.66 -9.97 -7.00
N GLN A 97 -2.77 -10.69 -7.08
CA GLN A 97 -4.06 -10.06 -7.28
C GLN A 97 -4.50 -9.37 -5.98
N ILE A 98 -4.94 -8.13 -6.11
CA ILE A 98 -5.47 -7.33 -5.02
C ILE A 98 -6.99 -7.26 -5.21
N GLY A 99 -7.73 -7.64 -4.18
CA GLY A 99 -9.18 -7.50 -4.12
C GLY A 99 -9.57 -6.38 -3.18
N LEU A 100 -10.62 -5.65 -3.53
CA LEU A 100 -11.25 -4.66 -2.66
C LEU A 100 -12.71 -5.01 -2.46
N SER A 101 -13.17 -4.99 -1.23
CA SER A 101 -14.57 -5.13 -0.88
C SER A 101 -14.97 -4.10 0.19
N ARG A 102 -16.26 -3.80 0.27
CA ARG A 102 -16.83 -2.93 1.30
C ARG A 102 -17.81 -3.74 2.13
N SER A 103 -17.67 -3.66 3.44
CA SER A 103 -18.61 -4.29 4.38
C SER A 103 -19.85 -3.40 4.61
N ASP A 104 -20.90 -3.97 5.19
CA ASP A 104 -22.17 -3.27 5.45
C ASP A 104 -22.02 -2.10 6.43
N ASP A 105 -21.03 -2.16 7.31
CA ASP A 105 -20.67 -1.09 8.27
C ASP A 105 -19.77 0.00 7.65
N GLY A 106 -19.49 -0.11 6.33
CA GLY A 106 -18.76 0.89 5.56
C GLY A 106 -17.24 0.73 5.57
N LEU A 107 -16.69 -0.27 6.24
CA LEU A 107 -15.27 -0.57 6.24
C LEU A 107 -14.81 -1.11 4.88
N LEU A 108 -13.62 -0.72 4.45
CA LEU A 108 -12.99 -1.27 3.26
C LEU A 108 -12.07 -2.41 3.64
N TRP A 109 -12.10 -3.47 2.84
CA TRP A 109 -11.26 -4.65 3.01
C TRP A 109 -10.40 -4.86 1.79
N VAL A 110 -9.10 -4.88 1.99
CA VAL A 110 -8.11 -5.21 0.96
C VAL A 110 -7.62 -6.62 1.21
N THR A 111 -7.75 -7.46 0.20
CA THR A 111 -7.29 -8.86 0.22
C THR A 111 -6.22 -9.07 -0.83
N VAL A 112 -5.32 -10.00 -0.57
CA VAL A 112 -4.28 -10.41 -1.50
C VAL A 112 -4.46 -11.89 -1.79
N SER A 113 -4.63 -12.23 -3.05
CA SER A 113 -4.73 -13.61 -3.49
C SER A 113 -3.55 -14.01 -4.37
N GLN A 114 -3.21 -15.30 -4.35
CA GLN A 114 -2.16 -15.90 -5.18
C GLN A 114 -0.74 -15.32 -4.93
N GLY A 115 -0.42 -14.97 -3.68
CA GLY A 115 0.89 -14.46 -3.31
C GLY A 115 1.35 -14.93 -1.94
N PRO A 116 2.65 -14.79 -1.64
CA PRO A 116 3.17 -15.02 -0.30
C PRO A 116 2.50 -14.11 0.75
N SER A 117 2.41 -14.59 1.99
CA SER A 117 1.75 -13.88 3.10
C SER A 117 2.36 -12.50 3.43
N TRP A 118 3.64 -12.30 3.15
CA TRP A 118 4.32 -11.01 3.40
C TRP A 118 3.74 -9.84 2.58
N TRP A 119 2.99 -10.11 1.50
CA TRP A 119 2.32 -9.07 0.73
C TRP A 119 1.29 -8.27 1.54
N HIS A 120 0.63 -8.88 2.52
CA HIS A 120 -0.30 -8.15 3.38
C HIS A 120 0.42 -7.09 4.23
N ALA A 121 1.58 -7.45 4.79
CA ALA A 121 2.39 -6.51 5.54
C ALA A 121 2.94 -5.39 4.64
N PHE A 122 3.45 -5.75 3.46
CA PHE A 122 3.92 -4.79 2.46
C PHE A 122 2.84 -3.78 2.07
N LEU A 123 1.65 -4.27 1.70
CA LEU A 123 0.52 -3.40 1.34
C LEU A 123 0.05 -2.55 2.51
N SER A 124 0.07 -3.07 3.73
CA SER A 124 -0.25 -2.26 4.92
C SER A 124 0.66 -1.04 5.05
N GLY A 125 1.96 -1.23 4.88
CA GLY A 125 2.94 -0.15 4.89
C GLY A 125 2.74 0.85 3.75
N LEU A 126 2.53 0.34 2.53
CA LEU A 126 2.25 1.15 1.36
C LEU A 126 0.99 2.00 1.54
N LEU A 127 -0.09 1.41 2.03
CA LEU A 127 -1.38 2.09 2.23
C LEU A 127 -1.28 3.17 3.31
N ARG A 128 -0.55 2.92 4.41
CA ARG A 128 -0.28 3.95 5.44
C ARG A 128 0.49 5.13 4.87
N ALA A 129 1.55 4.87 4.12
CA ALA A 129 2.33 5.93 3.49
C ALA A 129 1.52 6.73 2.47
N MET A 130 0.65 6.08 1.71
CA MET A 130 -0.26 6.76 0.78
C MET A 130 -1.33 7.56 1.51
N ALA A 131 -1.88 7.06 2.63
CA ALA A 131 -2.81 7.82 3.46
C ALA A 131 -2.17 9.12 3.98
N ASP A 132 -0.92 9.03 4.45
CA ASP A 132 -0.16 10.19 4.90
C ASP A 132 0.09 11.19 3.75
N ASP A 133 0.45 10.70 2.56
CA ASP A 133 0.69 11.53 1.37
C ASP A 133 -0.58 12.27 0.90
N TYR A 134 -1.73 11.62 0.98
CA TYR A 134 -3.02 12.25 0.70
C TYR A 134 -3.54 13.12 1.85
N GLY A 135 -2.92 13.07 3.02
CA GLY A 135 -3.41 13.73 4.24
C GLY A 135 -4.72 13.15 4.76
N ALA A 136 -4.95 11.85 4.52
CA ALA A 136 -6.19 11.18 4.91
C ALA A 136 -6.09 10.65 6.34
N LEU A 137 -7.09 10.97 7.16
CA LEU A 137 -7.27 10.32 8.46
C LEU A 137 -7.96 8.98 8.26
N CYS A 138 -7.28 7.90 8.60
CA CYS A 138 -7.83 6.56 8.52
C CYS A 138 -7.19 5.63 9.55
N VAL A 139 -7.87 4.52 9.84
CA VAL A 139 -7.33 3.43 10.64
C VAL A 139 -7.10 2.23 9.73
N ILE A 140 -5.87 1.77 9.64
CA ILE A 140 -5.48 0.61 8.84
C ILE A 140 -5.07 -0.50 9.80
N THR A 141 -5.82 -1.58 9.79
CA THR A 141 -5.60 -2.74 10.66
C THR A 141 -5.40 -3.99 9.81
N ARG A 142 -4.27 -4.67 10.00
CA ARG A 142 -4.02 -5.95 9.38
C ARG A 142 -4.59 -7.08 10.24
N THR A 143 -5.31 -8.00 9.59
CA THR A 143 -5.89 -9.19 10.21
C THR A 143 -5.47 -10.44 9.43
N ALA A 144 -5.87 -11.61 9.91
CA ALA A 144 -5.66 -12.87 9.19
C ALA A 144 -6.45 -12.94 7.87
N GLU A 145 -7.53 -12.18 7.75
CA GLU A 145 -8.43 -12.17 6.59
C GLU A 145 -8.03 -11.14 5.52
N GLY A 146 -7.23 -10.14 5.91
CA GLY A 146 -6.81 -9.06 5.02
C GLY A 146 -6.49 -7.79 5.77
N ILE A 147 -6.56 -6.66 5.06
CA ILE A 147 -6.32 -5.33 5.60
C ILE A 147 -7.64 -4.60 5.68
N CYS A 148 -8.08 -4.30 6.89
CA CYS A 148 -9.27 -3.50 7.16
C CYS A 148 -8.90 -2.01 7.21
N ILE A 149 -9.66 -1.18 6.51
CA ILE A 149 -9.43 0.27 6.42
C ILE A 149 -10.72 1.00 6.79
N ASP A 150 -10.64 1.79 7.84
CA ASP A 150 -11.69 2.72 8.26
C ASP A 150 -11.27 4.14 7.84
N VAL A 151 -12.07 4.75 6.97
CA VAL A 151 -11.88 6.14 6.52
C VAL A 151 -13.06 6.98 7.01
N PRO A 152 -13.01 7.54 8.22
CA PRO A 152 -14.13 8.26 8.83
C PRO A 152 -14.65 9.44 8.00
N ASP A 153 -13.77 10.11 7.27
CA ASP A 153 -14.12 11.27 6.44
C ASP A 153 -15.00 10.93 5.23
N SER A 154 -15.01 9.68 4.77
CA SER A 154 -15.89 9.24 3.69
C SER A 154 -17.37 9.30 4.07
N ALA A 155 -17.71 9.06 5.34
CA ALA A 155 -19.06 9.19 5.86
C ALA A 155 -19.53 10.65 5.95
N PHE A 156 -18.60 11.59 6.17
CA PHE A 156 -18.88 13.03 6.20
C PHE A 156 -18.97 13.67 4.80
N ALA A 157 -18.26 13.15 3.82
CA ALA A 157 -18.32 13.65 2.43
C ALA A 157 -19.67 13.37 1.78
N GLU A 158 -20.30 12.23 2.06
CA GLU A 158 -21.66 11.92 1.60
C GLU A 158 -22.73 12.77 2.30
N ALA A 159 -22.50 13.24 3.54
CA ALA A 159 -23.42 14.10 4.29
C ALA A 159 -23.31 15.58 3.95
N ARG A 160 -22.23 16.02 3.28
CA ARG A 160 -22.03 17.41 2.85
C ARG A 160 -22.52 17.68 1.45
N VAL A 161 -23.74 17.32 1.12
CA VAL A 161 -24.49 18.09 0.15
C VAL A 161 -24.95 19.37 0.87
N PHE A 162 -24.09 20.38 0.92
CA PHE A 162 -24.46 21.70 1.37
C PHE A 162 -25.54 22.23 0.42
N ARG A 163 -26.80 22.14 0.80
CA ARG A 163 -27.86 22.93 0.24
C ARG A 163 -27.60 24.37 0.68
N LEU A 164 -26.96 25.13 -0.18
CA LEU A 164 -27.04 26.57 -0.12
C LEU A 164 -28.49 26.94 -0.45
N SER A 165 -29.31 27.10 0.57
CA SER A 165 -30.64 27.69 0.41
C SER A 165 -30.43 29.12 -0.04
N PRO A 166 -31.02 29.58 -1.16
CA PRO A 166 -30.97 30.97 -1.53
C PRO A 166 -31.70 31.78 -0.45
N ARG A 167 -31.01 32.73 0.15
CA ARG A 167 -31.58 33.71 1.04
C ARG A 167 -32.54 34.55 0.20
N ILE A 168 -33.85 34.31 0.32
CA ILE A 168 -34.87 35.20 -0.24
C ILE A 168 -34.82 36.46 0.64
N GLY A 169 -34.23 37.52 0.07
CA GLY A 169 -34.32 38.84 0.65
C GLY A 169 -35.75 39.35 0.51
N HIS A 170 -36.39 39.65 1.62
CA HIS A 170 -37.55 40.51 1.67
C HIS A 170 -37.04 41.94 1.77
N GLY A 171 -37.22 42.69 0.69
CA GLY A 171 -37.21 44.16 0.70
C GLY A 171 -38.60 44.68 0.94
#